data_8ae05902c6c8d5f2295e72be4b550892
#
_entry.id   8ae05902c6c8d5f2295e72be4b550892
#
_cell.length_a   1.000
_cell.length_b   1.000
_cell.length_c   1.000
_cell.angle_alpha   90.00
_cell.angle_beta   90.00
_cell.angle_gamma   90.00
#
_symmetry.space_group_name_H-M   'P 1'
#
loop_
_entity.id
_entity.type
_entity.pdbx_description
1 polymer ?
#
loop_
_entity_poly.entity_id
_entity_poly.type
_entity_poly.pdbx_seq_one_letter_code
_entity_poly.pdbx_strand_id
1 'polypeptide(L)'
;MTTPQARYVAQVLDHYRTLPGTFRRVLRQDRRTALALYRRGVRLDIVHDAFVLALARRTFRSDAHDLEPIRCLQYFLPVVDELLDSPPLPEYLDYLKSRLVDAGVLPA
;
A
#
# COMPACT_ATOMS: atom_id res chain seq x y z
N MET A 1 22.79 -1.14 -14.91
CA MET A 1 21.86 -2.25 -14.63
C MET A 1 21.19 -2.06 -13.30
N THR A 2 19.88 -2.25 -13.24
CA THR A 2 19.11 -2.10 -12.00
C THR A 2 19.18 -3.38 -11.19
N THR A 3 19.61 -3.28 -9.93
CA THR A 3 19.63 -4.44 -9.03
C THR A 3 18.20 -4.84 -8.63
N PRO A 4 17.98 -6.10 -8.21
CA PRO A 4 16.67 -6.50 -7.68
C PRO A 4 16.20 -5.62 -6.53
N GLN A 5 17.10 -5.23 -5.63
CA GLN A 5 16.79 -4.34 -4.53
C GLN A 5 16.31 -2.98 -5.02
N ALA A 6 17.04 -2.36 -5.95
CA ALA A 6 16.68 -1.05 -6.48
C ALA A 6 15.35 -1.11 -7.22
N ARG A 7 15.10 -2.19 -7.95
CA ARG A 7 13.83 -2.39 -8.67
C ARG A 7 12.67 -2.51 -7.69
N TYR A 8 12.84 -3.32 -6.63
CA TYR A 8 11.80 -3.48 -5.61
C TYR A 8 11.46 -2.16 -4.96
N VAL A 9 12.48 -1.42 -4.50
CA VAL A 9 12.29 -0.12 -3.85
C VAL A 9 11.57 0.85 -4.78
N ALA A 10 11.99 0.92 -6.05
CA ALA A 10 11.36 1.80 -7.03
C ALA A 10 9.88 1.44 -7.24
N GLN A 11 9.55 0.16 -7.35
CA GLN A 11 8.17 -0.27 -7.56
C GLN A 11 7.29 0.04 -6.35
N VAL A 12 7.79 -0.18 -5.14
CA VAL A 12 7.04 0.16 -3.92
C VAL A 12 6.77 1.66 -3.86
N LEU A 13 7.79 2.47 -4.08
CA LEU A 13 7.67 3.92 -3.98
C LEU A 13 6.81 4.51 -5.10
N ASP A 14 6.95 4.00 -6.32
CA ASP A 14 6.13 4.46 -7.45
C ASP A 14 4.66 4.17 -7.20
N HIS A 15 4.34 2.99 -6.67
CA HIS A 15 2.97 2.65 -6.34
C HIS A 15 2.45 3.52 -5.18
N TYR A 16 3.26 3.65 -4.13
CA TYR A 16 2.87 4.45 -2.96
C TYR A 16 2.49 5.89 -3.34
N ARG A 17 3.30 6.57 -4.12
CA ARG A 17 3.06 7.97 -4.45
C ARG A 17 1.85 8.19 -5.36
N THR A 18 1.32 7.13 -5.98
CA THR A 18 0.09 7.23 -6.80
C THR A 18 -1.18 6.98 -5.99
N LEU A 19 -1.05 6.53 -4.74
CA LEU A 19 -2.21 6.17 -3.93
C LEU A 19 -3.02 7.41 -3.54
N PRO A 20 -4.35 7.37 -3.67
CA PRO A 20 -5.17 8.47 -3.17
C PRO A 20 -5.07 8.56 -1.65
N GLY A 21 -5.23 9.76 -1.12
CA GLY A 21 -5.14 10.01 0.31
C GLY A 21 -3.72 10.23 0.82
N THR A 22 -2.70 10.10 -0.04
CA THR A 22 -1.31 10.42 0.30
C THR A 22 -0.95 11.81 -0.20
N PHE A 23 0.20 12.34 0.25
CA PHE A 23 0.72 13.60 -0.30
C PHE A 23 1.36 13.43 -1.68
N ARG A 24 1.40 12.22 -2.21
CA ARG A 24 1.91 11.89 -3.55
C ARG A 24 3.37 12.26 -3.74
N ARG A 25 4.13 12.25 -2.67
CA ARG A 25 5.57 12.46 -2.74
C ARG A 25 6.29 11.48 -1.84
N VAL A 26 7.52 11.15 -2.22
CA VAL A 26 8.37 10.21 -1.51
C VAL A 26 9.35 10.98 -0.63
N LEU A 27 9.40 10.64 0.64
CA LEU A 27 10.35 11.17 1.58
C LEU A 27 11.54 10.23 1.72
N ARG A 28 12.65 10.73 2.29
CA ARG A 28 13.82 9.90 2.53
C ARG A 28 13.49 8.69 3.41
N GLN A 29 12.66 8.90 4.44
CA GLN A 29 12.24 7.81 5.33
C GLN A 29 11.45 6.73 4.59
N ASP A 30 10.72 7.10 3.54
CA ASP A 30 9.95 6.13 2.74
C ASP A 30 10.88 5.18 2.00
N ARG A 31 12.01 5.69 1.50
CA ARG A 31 13.03 4.84 0.88
C ARG A 31 13.62 3.85 1.87
N ARG A 32 13.87 4.30 3.10
CA ARG A 32 14.37 3.44 4.16
C ARG A 32 13.36 2.36 4.51
N THR A 33 12.09 2.71 4.57
CA THR A 33 11.00 1.77 4.85
C THR A 33 10.89 0.72 3.75
N ALA A 34 10.92 1.15 2.48
CA ALA A 34 10.87 0.22 1.35
C ALA A 34 12.07 -0.72 1.34
N LEU A 35 13.27 -0.19 1.64
CA LEU A 35 14.47 -1.01 1.73
C LEU A 35 14.38 -2.04 2.87
N ALA A 36 13.83 -1.63 4.00
CA ALA A 36 13.61 -2.54 5.13
C ALA A 36 12.66 -3.67 4.77
N LEU A 37 11.60 -3.37 4.02
CA LEU A 37 10.68 -4.40 3.52
C LEU A 37 11.39 -5.40 2.61
N TYR A 38 12.25 -4.90 1.71
CA TYR A 38 13.04 -5.77 0.86
C TYR A 38 13.94 -6.71 1.68
N ARG A 39 14.63 -6.15 2.68
CA ARG A 39 15.56 -6.91 3.51
C ARG A 39 14.85 -7.94 4.40
N ARG A 40 13.59 -7.68 4.76
CA ARG A 40 12.75 -8.65 5.48
C ARG A 40 12.24 -9.75 4.57
N GLY A 41 12.45 -9.66 3.26
CA GLY A 41 11.95 -10.64 2.32
C GLY A 41 10.45 -10.54 2.05
N VAL A 42 9.85 -9.38 2.30
CA VAL A 42 8.42 -9.20 2.04
C VAL A 42 8.20 -9.12 0.53
N ARG A 43 7.35 -9.98 -0.01
CA ARG A 43 7.06 -10.02 -1.44
C ARG A 43 6.34 -8.74 -1.87
N LEU A 44 6.61 -8.32 -3.09
CA LEU A 44 6.03 -7.11 -3.65
C LEU A 44 4.49 -7.18 -3.70
N ASP A 45 3.93 -8.35 -4.01
CA ASP A 45 2.48 -8.52 -4.04
C ASP A 45 1.84 -8.33 -2.66
N ILE A 46 2.53 -8.72 -1.60
CA ILE A 46 2.05 -8.48 -0.22
C ILE A 46 1.99 -6.97 0.07
N VAL A 47 2.99 -6.22 -0.36
CA VAL A 47 2.98 -4.76 -0.18
C VAL A 47 1.82 -4.14 -0.95
N HIS A 48 1.59 -4.57 -2.19
CA HIS A 48 0.47 -4.09 -3.00
C HIS A 48 -0.88 -4.43 -2.36
N ASP A 49 -1.02 -5.64 -1.84
CA ASP A 49 -2.24 -6.06 -1.14
C ASP A 49 -2.48 -5.24 0.13
N ALA A 50 -1.40 -4.88 0.83
CA ALA A 50 -1.49 -4.00 2.00
C ALA A 50 -2.02 -2.62 1.63
N PHE A 51 -1.59 -2.08 0.49
CA PHE A 51 -2.12 -0.81 -0.01
C PHE A 51 -3.62 -0.92 -0.27
N VAL A 52 -4.05 -1.98 -0.95
CA VAL A 52 -5.48 -2.20 -1.26
C VAL A 52 -6.30 -2.32 0.02
N LEU A 53 -5.85 -3.15 0.95
CA LEU A 53 -6.60 -3.38 2.20
C LEU A 53 -6.70 -2.11 3.05
N ALA A 54 -5.59 -1.39 3.19
CA ALA A 54 -5.57 -0.15 3.95
C ALA A 54 -6.45 0.91 3.31
N LEU A 55 -6.39 1.05 1.98
CA LEU A 55 -7.25 2.01 1.27
C LEU A 55 -8.72 1.66 1.41
N ALA A 56 -9.07 0.37 1.32
CA ALA A 56 -10.46 -0.06 1.45
C ALA A 56 -10.99 0.25 2.85
N ARG A 57 -10.22 -0.08 3.88
CA ARG A 57 -10.60 0.22 5.26
C ARG A 57 -10.78 1.71 5.50
N ARG A 58 -9.90 2.51 4.90
CA ARG A 58 -9.96 3.96 5.02
C ARG A 58 -11.15 4.55 4.26
N THR A 59 -11.37 4.09 3.02
CA THR A 59 -12.42 4.61 2.13
C THR A 59 -13.81 4.32 2.65
N PHE A 60 -14.03 3.13 3.22
CA PHE A 60 -15.36 2.67 3.59
C PHE A 60 -15.70 2.91 5.07
N ARG A 61 -14.89 3.72 5.77
CA ARG A 61 -15.23 4.19 7.11
C ARG A 61 -16.30 5.27 7.03
N SER A 62 -17.11 5.36 8.07
CA SER A 62 -18.16 6.39 8.16
C SER A 62 -17.60 7.81 8.26
N ASP A 63 -16.36 7.95 8.76
CA ASP A 63 -15.67 9.24 8.92
C ASP A 63 -14.54 9.44 7.90
N ALA A 64 -14.62 8.76 6.75
CA ALA A 64 -13.53 8.77 5.76
C ALA A 64 -13.12 10.18 5.32
N HIS A 65 -14.11 11.08 5.15
CA HIS A 65 -13.86 12.46 4.71
C HIS A 65 -13.15 13.31 5.76
N ASP A 66 -13.15 12.89 7.02
CA ASP A 66 -12.51 13.61 8.12
C ASP A 66 -11.08 13.13 8.40
N LEU A 67 -10.62 12.12 7.67
CA LEU A 67 -9.29 11.55 7.92
C LEU A 67 -8.20 12.43 7.33
N GLU A 68 -7.11 12.58 8.09
CA GLU A 68 -5.94 13.28 7.61
C GLU A 68 -5.26 12.50 6.47
N PRO A 69 -4.54 13.20 5.57
CA PRO A 69 -3.78 12.52 4.54
C PRO A 69 -2.75 11.56 5.12
N ILE A 70 -2.44 10.50 4.38
CA ILE A 70 -1.38 9.57 4.72
C ILE A 70 -0.04 10.26 4.45
N ARG A 71 0.80 10.35 5.47
CA ARG A 71 2.04 11.15 5.41
C ARG A 71 3.25 10.37 4.96
N CYS A 72 3.28 9.04 5.21
CA CYS A 72 4.46 8.23 4.93
C CYS A 72 4.09 6.76 4.70
N LEU A 73 5.04 6.05 4.10
CA LEU A 73 4.88 4.62 3.80
C LEU A 73 4.71 3.78 5.06
N GLN A 74 5.27 4.21 6.19
CA GLN A 74 5.14 3.49 7.46
C GLN A 74 3.68 3.30 7.90
N TYR A 75 2.78 4.13 7.41
CA TYR A 75 1.35 3.98 7.67
C TYR A 75 0.84 2.58 7.32
N PHE A 76 1.44 1.94 6.30
CA PHE A 76 0.99 0.65 5.80
C PHE A 76 1.66 -0.54 6.47
N LEU A 77 2.70 -0.33 7.30
CA LEU A 77 3.45 -1.44 7.91
C LEU A 77 2.60 -2.34 8.79
N PRO A 78 1.69 -1.83 9.64
CA PRO A 78 0.82 -2.71 10.42
C PRO A 78 -0.03 -3.63 9.54
N VAL A 79 -0.47 -3.13 8.38
CA VAL A 79 -1.27 -3.93 7.45
C VAL A 79 -0.41 -4.97 6.75
N VAL A 80 0.83 -4.64 6.40
CA VAL A 80 1.79 -5.63 5.88
C VAL A 80 1.97 -6.76 6.88
N ASP A 81 2.21 -6.43 8.14
CA ASP A 81 2.40 -7.43 9.18
C ASP A 81 1.16 -8.29 9.38
N GLU A 82 -0.02 -7.70 9.31
CA GLU A 82 -1.29 -8.42 9.37
C GLU A 82 -1.42 -9.42 8.23
N LEU A 83 -1.08 -9.01 7.00
CA LEU A 83 -1.16 -9.89 5.83
C LEU A 83 -0.16 -11.05 5.90
N LEU A 84 1.01 -10.81 6.47
CA LEU A 84 2.02 -11.86 6.65
C LEU A 84 1.58 -12.88 7.69
N ASP A 85 0.89 -12.42 8.73
CA ASP A 85 0.40 -13.27 9.82
C ASP A 85 -0.86 -14.04 9.44
N SER A 86 -1.81 -13.38 8.80
CA SER A 86 -3.11 -13.94 8.44
C SER A 86 -3.51 -13.49 7.04
N PRO A 87 -2.95 -14.10 5.99
CA PRO A 87 -3.29 -13.69 4.63
C PRO A 87 -4.77 -13.95 4.32
N PRO A 88 -5.47 -12.95 3.77
CA PRO A 88 -6.86 -13.12 3.37
C PRO A 88 -6.95 -13.95 2.10
N LEU A 89 -8.17 -14.44 1.80
CA LEU A 89 -8.41 -15.13 0.53
C LEU A 89 -8.20 -14.15 -0.63
N PRO A 90 -7.61 -14.61 -1.74
CA PRO A 90 -7.41 -13.76 -2.92
C PRO A 90 -8.72 -13.16 -3.42
N GLU A 91 -9.82 -13.89 -3.34
CA GLU A 91 -11.15 -13.43 -3.78
C GLU A 91 -11.61 -12.22 -2.97
N TYR A 92 -11.27 -12.18 -1.69
CA TYR A 92 -11.60 -11.02 -0.85
C TYR A 92 -10.85 -9.76 -1.31
N LEU A 93 -9.56 -9.89 -1.62
CA LEU A 93 -8.77 -8.78 -2.13
C LEU A 93 -9.29 -8.31 -3.50
N ASP A 94 -9.66 -9.22 -4.37
CA ASP A 94 -10.25 -8.89 -5.67
C ASP A 94 -11.57 -8.14 -5.48
N TYR A 95 -12.38 -8.58 -4.53
CA TYR A 95 -13.63 -7.90 -4.19
C TYR A 95 -13.36 -6.47 -3.72
N LEU A 96 -12.36 -6.27 -2.84
CA LEU A 96 -12.02 -4.92 -2.36
C LEU A 96 -11.52 -4.02 -3.49
N LYS A 97 -10.70 -4.56 -4.41
CA LYS A 97 -10.25 -3.81 -5.58
C LYS A 97 -11.42 -3.35 -6.42
N SER A 98 -12.38 -4.24 -6.69
CA SER A 98 -13.58 -3.89 -7.45
C SER A 98 -14.38 -2.78 -6.77
N ARG A 99 -14.54 -2.86 -5.46
CA ARG A 99 -15.25 -1.82 -4.71
C ARG A 99 -14.53 -0.48 -4.77
N LEU A 100 -13.21 -0.48 -4.71
CA LEU A 100 -12.43 0.75 -4.81
C LEU A 100 -12.49 1.35 -6.20
N VAL A 101 -12.53 0.52 -7.24
CA VAL A 101 -12.73 0.99 -8.62
C VAL A 101 -14.12 1.61 -8.75
N ASP A 102 -15.16 0.93 -8.26
CA ASP A 102 -16.53 1.43 -8.32
C ASP A 102 -16.72 2.75 -7.56
N ALA A 103 -15.97 2.93 -6.48
CA ALA A 103 -15.99 4.17 -5.71
C ALA A 103 -15.13 5.29 -6.31
N GLY A 104 -14.44 5.02 -7.41
CA GLY A 104 -13.58 6.01 -8.06
C GLY A 104 -12.24 6.23 -7.38
N VAL A 105 -11.86 5.36 -6.46
CA VAL A 105 -10.60 5.48 -5.70
C VAL A 105 -9.43 4.91 -6.49
N LEU A 106 -9.64 3.79 -7.18
CA LEU A 106 -8.63 3.18 -8.04
C LEU A 106 -9.09 3.26 -9.51
N PRO A 107 -8.15 3.36 -10.45
CA PRO A 107 -8.49 3.33 -11.87
C PRO A 107 -9.01 1.94 -12.27
N ALA A 108 -9.92 1.93 -13.22
CA ALA A 108 -10.49 0.70 -13.75
C ALA A 108 -9.44 -0.12 -14.52
#